data_0208bdedf2658d60440077fc65c47284
#
_entry.id   0208bdedf2658d60440077fc65c47284
#
_cell.length_a   1.000
_cell.length_b   1.000
_cell.length_c   1.000
_cell.angle_alpha   90.00
_cell.angle_beta   90.00
_cell.angle_gamma   90.00
#
_symmetry.space_group_name_H-M   'P 1'
#
loop_
_entity.id
_entity.type
_entity.pdbx_description
1 polymer ?
#
loop_
_entity_poly.entity_id
_entity_poly.type
_entity_poly.pdbx_seq_one_letter_code
_entity_poly.pdbx_strand_id
1 'polypeptide(L)'
;MKKIKYFLFVALLYFSSVIAIGYIESNNPNGNIKDIGDAFWFAIVTLTTVGYGDLYPVTVLGKIIGLVLILGSIGILGIIISEITNKINSYMEKKKNGFFGTDFENHYIIIGYNDFALQVGKEII
;
A
#
# COMPACT_ATOMS: atom_id res chain seq x y z
N MET A 1 -12.26 9.58 9.74
CA MET A 1 -13.03 8.49 10.40
C MET A 1 -13.74 7.54 9.43
N LYS A 2 -14.42 7.99 8.36
CA LYS A 2 -15.12 7.09 7.41
C LYS A 2 -14.15 6.15 6.67
N LYS A 3 -13.02 6.65 6.16
CA LYS A 3 -12.02 5.84 5.40
C LYS A 3 -11.45 4.69 6.23
N ILE A 4 -11.16 4.91 7.51
CA ILE A 4 -10.65 3.86 8.42
C ILE A 4 -11.69 2.75 8.63
N LYS A 5 -12.97 3.10 8.78
CA LYS A 5 -14.03 2.11 8.92
C LYS A 5 -14.17 1.23 7.68
N TYR A 6 -14.09 1.81 6.48
CA TYR A 6 -14.10 1.05 5.23
C TYR A 6 -12.89 0.13 5.11
N PHE A 7 -11.71 0.61 5.45
CA PHE A 7 -10.49 -0.21 5.45
C PHE A 7 -10.61 -1.40 6.41
N LEU A 8 -11.06 -1.15 7.64
CA LEU A 8 -11.27 -2.21 8.63
C LEU A 8 -12.31 -3.22 8.18
N PHE A 9 -13.40 -2.77 7.54
CA PHE A 9 -14.43 -3.66 6.99
C PHE A 9 -13.87 -4.56 5.89
N VAL A 10 -13.14 -4.00 4.94
CA VAL A 10 -12.51 -4.77 3.84
C VAL A 10 -11.47 -5.74 4.39
N ALA A 11 -10.64 -5.33 5.33
CA ALA A 11 -9.67 -6.20 5.98
C ALA A 11 -10.35 -7.36 6.72
N LEU A 12 -11.42 -7.09 7.47
CA LEU A 12 -12.17 -8.11 8.18
C LEU A 12 -12.81 -9.12 7.21
N LEU A 13 -13.39 -8.63 6.12
CA LEU A 13 -13.97 -9.47 5.08
C LEU A 13 -12.87 -10.32 4.40
N TYR A 14 -11.70 -9.76 4.15
CA TYR A 14 -10.55 -10.47 3.59
C TYR A 14 -10.09 -11.61 4.52
N PHE A 15 -9.82 -11.31 5.79
CA PHE A 15 -9.39 -12.32 6.77
C PHE A 15 -10.45 -13.39 7.02
N SER A 16 -11.74 -13.02 7.07
CA SER A 16 -12.81 -14.00 7.19
C SER A 16 -12.88 -14.94 5.98
N SER A 17 -12.61 -14.44 4.78
CA SER A 17 -12.53 -15.26 3.56
C SER A 17 -11.38 -16.25 3.60
N VAL A 18 -10.20 -15.85 4.12
CA VAL A 18 -9.05 -16.73 4.30
C VAL A 18 -9.37 -17.89 5.25
N ILE A 19 -9.98 -17.57 6.41
CA ILE A 19 -10.39 -18.58 7.40
C ILE A 19 -11.42 -19.53 6.81
N ALA A 20 -12.40 -19.00 6.07
CA ALA A 20 -13.43 -19.81 5.43
C ALA A 20 -12.86 -20.76 4.38
N ILE A 21 -11.93 -20.30 3.54
CA ILE A 21 -11.22 -21.15 2.56
C ILE A 21 -10.46 -22.26 3.30
N GLY A 22 -9.66 -21.92 4.33
CA GLY A 22 -8.94 -22.89 5.11
C GLY A 22 -9.82 -23.98 5.69
N TYR A 23 -10.97 -23.61 6.26
CA TYR A 23 -11.92 -24.55 6.82
C TYR A 23 -12.60 -25.44 5.77
N ILE A 24 -13.02 -24.86 4.63
CA ILE A 24 -13.76 -25.56 3.58
C ILE A 24 -12.83 -26.54 2.84
N GLU A 25 -11.64 -26.09 2.47
CA GLU A 25 -10.71 -26.86 1.66
C GLU A 25 -9.99 -27.94 2.47
N SER A 26 -9.66 -27.71 3.74
CA SER A 26 -9.02 -28.71 4.61
C SER A 26 -9.86 -29.96 4.82
N ASN A 27 -11.19 -29.83 4.71
CA ASN A 27 -12.11 -30.96 4.80
C ASN A 27 -12.28 -31.73 3.48
N ASN A 28 -11.64 -31.27 2.39
CA ASN A 28 -11.75 -31.92 1.09
C ASN A 28 -10.52 -32.83 0.85
N PRO A 29 -10.72 -34.15 0.66
CA PRO A 29 -9.62 -35.08 0.39
C PRO A 29 -8.80 -34.74 -0.87
N ASN A 30 -9.44 -34.14 -1.87
CA ASN A 30 -8.83 -33.77 -3.15
C ASN A 30 -8.26 -32.33 -3.12
N GLY A 31 -8.41 -31.61 -2.02
CA GLY A 31 -7.88 -30.26 -1.86
C GLY A 31 -6.37 -30.26 -1.66
N ASN A 32 -5.70 -29.21 -2.08
CA ASN A 32 -4.28 -28.97 -1.82
C ASN A 32 -4.04 -28.01 -0.65
N ILE A 33 -5.07 -27.29 -0.20
CA ILE A 33 -5.07 -26.49 1.03
C ILE A 33 -5.45 -27.40 2.18
N LYS A 34 -4.51 -27.75 3.04
CA LYS A 34 -4.70 -28.74 4.11
C LYS A 34 -4.98 -28.11 5.47
N ASP A 35 -4.53 -26.90 5.68
CA ASP A 35 -4.69 -26.19 6.95
C ASP A 35 -4.84 -24.69 6.75
N ILE A 36 -4.94 -23.96 7.84
CA ILE A 36 -5.08 -22.50 7.83
C ILE A 36 -3.80 -21.81 7.35
N GLY A 37 -2.63 -22.41 7.54
CA GLY A 37 -1.35 -21.90 7.06
C GLY A 37 -1.28 -21.90 5.54
N ASP A 38 -1.74 -22.99 4.91
CA ASP A 38 -1.87 -23.10 3.45
C ASP A 38 -2.83 -22.03 2.89
N ALA A 39 -3.97 -21.82 3.56
CA ALA A 39 -4.94 -20.78 3.16
C ALA A 39 -4.34 -19.38 3.28
N PHE A 40 -3.54 -19.14 4.33
CA PHE A 40 -2.84 -17.88 4.51
C PHE A 40 -1.78 -17.65 3.44
N TRP A 41 -1.01 -18.69 3.10
CA TRP A 41 -0.05 -18.66 2.02
C TRP A 41 -0.72 -18.33 0.68
N PHE A 42 -1.80 -19.06 0.34
CA PHE A 42 -2.61 -18.78 -0.84
C PHE A 42 -3.08 -17.32 -0.89
N ALA A 43 -3.56 -16.79 0.25
CA ALA A 43 -4.04 -15.43 0.35
C ALA A 43 -2.92 -14.39 0.10
N ILE A 44 -1.72 -14.59 0.68
CA ILE A 44 -0.57 -13.69 0.48
C ILE A 44 -0.11 -13.72 -0.97
N VAL A 45 0.04 -14.92 -1.56
CA VAL A 45 0.48 -15.09 -2.94
C VAL A 45 -0.52 -14.48 -3.93
N THR A 46 -1.81 -14.57 -3.61
CA THR A 46 -2.89 -13.94 -4.38
C THR A 46 -2.90 -12.43 -4.20
N LEU A 47 -2.78 -11.93 -2.94
CA LEU A 47 -2.74 -10.51 -2.63
C LEU A 47 -1.59 -9.79 -3.35
N THR A 48 -0.42 -10.41 -3.36
CA THR A 48 0.78 -9.87 -4.01
C THR A 48 0.78 -10.06 -5.53
N THR A 49 -0.26 -10.69 -6.09
CA THR A 49 -0.41 -10.99 -7.52
C THR A 49 0.68 -11.91 -8.10
N VAL A 50 1.42 -12.62 -7.26
CA VAL A 50 2.46 -13.58 -7.68
C VAL A 50 1.84 -14.84 -8.30
N GLY A 51 0.86 -15.46 -7.61
CA GLY A 51 0.07 -16.55 -8.16
C GLY A 51 0.89 -17.78 -8.56
N TYR A 52 1.66 -18.36 -7.65
CA TYR A 52 2.46 -19.57 -7.94
C TYR A 52 1.63 -20.75 -8.45
N GLY A 53 0.33 -20.82 -8.08
CA GLY A 53 -0.55 -21.92 -8.49
C GLY A 53 -0.29 -23.25 -7.76
N ASP A 54 0.48 -23.21 -6.68
CA ASP A 54 0.78 -24.34 -5.80
C ASP A 54 -0.41 -24.68 -4.90
N LEU A 55 -1.09 -23.65 -4.36
CA LEU A 55 -2.28 -23.77 -3.53
C LEU A 55 -3.44 -22.98 -4.18
N TYR A 56 -4.61 -23.60 -4.25
CA TYR A 56 -5.83 -23.00 -4.77
C TYR A 56 -7.07 -23.76 -4.30
N PRO A 57 -8.23 -23.09 -4.14
CA PRO A 57 -9.48 -23.74 -3.79
C PRO A 57 -9.99 -24.65 -4.92
N VAL A 58 -10.33 -25.90 -4.59
CA VAL A 58 -10.86 -26.89 -5.54
C VAL A 58 -12.39 -27.03 -5.43
N THR A 59 -12.97 -26.78 -4.25
CA THR A 59 -14.43 -26.84 -4.04
C THR A 59 -15.14 -25.69 -4.72
N VAL A 60 -16.40 -25.89 -5.09
CA VAL A 60 -17.22 -24.83 -5.71
C VAL A 60 -17.37 -23.63 -4.77
N LEU A 61 -17.61 -23.88 -3.48
CA LEU A 61 -17.78 -22.84 -2.47
C LEU A 61 -16.44 -22.12 -2.22
N GLY A 62 -15.33 -22.87 -2.13
CA GLY A 62 -13.99 -22.31 -2.01
C GLY A 62 -13.62 -21.41 -3.20
N LYS A 63 -13.99 -21.77 -4.42
CA LYS A 63 -13.78 -20.94 -5.63
C LYS A 63 -14.59 -19.64 -5.58
N ILE A 64 -15.84 -19.70 -5.10
CA ILE A 64 -16.67 -18.48 -4.95
C ILE A 64 -16.04 -17.53 -3.92
N ILE A 65 -15.63 -18.06 -2.77
CA ILE A 65 -14.97 -17.26 -1.72
C ILE A 65 -13.60 -16.77 -2.22
N GLY A 66 -12.87 -17.62 -2.96
CA GLY A 66 -11.61 -17.25 -3.61
C GLY A 66 -11.76 -16.07 -4.58
N LEU A 67 -12.86 -16.01 -5.35
CA LEU A 67 -13.16 -14.86 -6.22
C LEU A 67 -13.34 -13.58 -5.39
N VAL A 68 -14.05 -13.63 -4.27
CA VAL A 68 -14.21 -12.49 -3.36
C VAL A 68 -12.84 -12.07 -2.80
N LEU A 69 -11.99 -13.04 -2.44
CA LEU A 69 -10.64 -12.79 -1.95
C LEU A 69 -9.77 -12.12 -3.01
N ILE A 70 -9.81 -12.57 -4.27
CA ILE A 70 -9.07 -11.96 -5.39
C ILE A 70 -9.50 -10.51 -5.61
N LEU A 71 -10.79 -10.24 -5.68
CA LEU A 71 -11.32 -8.87 -5.82
C LEU A 71 -10.95 -7.98 -4.63
N GLY A 72 -11.01 -8.53 -3.41
CA GLY A 72 -10.57 -7.85 -2.20
C GLY A 72 -9.07 -7.53 -2.21
N SER A 73 -8.25 -8.45 -2.73
CA SER A 73 -6.79 -8.26 -2.86
C SER A 73 -6.43 -7.06 -3.73
N ILE A 74 -7.11 -6.90 -4.87
CA ILE A 74 -6.91 -5.74 -5.75
C ILE A 74 -7.24 -4.43 -5.02
N GLY A 75 -8.34 -4.42 -4.26
CA GLY A 75 -8.74 -3.25 -3.47
C GLY A 75 -7.74 -2.90 -2.38
N ILE A 76 -7.28 -3.89 -1.61
CA ILE A 76 -6.28 -3.70 -0.54
C ILE A 76 -4.96 -3.20 -1.12
N LEU A 77 -4.46 -3.83 -2.18
CA LEU A 77 -3.22 -3.43 -2.84
C LEU A 77 -3.31 -2.00 -3.37
N GLY A 78 -4.43 -1.62 -3.98
CA GLY A 78 -4.68 -0.25 -4.44
C GLY A 78 -4.63 0.78 -3.32
N ILE A 79 -5.18 0.48 -2.14
CA ILE A 79 -5.12 1.36 -0.97
C ILE A 79 -3.66 1.51 -0.49
N ILE A 80 -2.91 0.40 -0.39
CA ILE A 80 -1.51 0.42 0.05
C ILE A 80 -0.66 1.28 -0.90
N ILE A 81 -0.78 1.06 -2.20
CA ILE A 81 -0.05 1.84 -3.22
C ILE A 81 -0.42 3.33 -3.13
N SER A 82 -1.70 3.65 -2.98
CA SER A 82 -2.18 5.03 -2.83
C SER A 82 -1.55 5.73 -1.61
N GLU A 83 -1.51 5.06 -0.46
CA GLU A 83 -0.93 5.63 0.76
C GLU A 83 0.59 5.85 0.63
N ILE A 84 1.30 4.91 0.01
CA ILE A 84 2.74 5.05 -0.26
C ILE A 84 2.97 6.25 -1.20
N THR A 85 2.22 6.34 -2.29
CA THR A 85 2.32 7.44 -3.27
C THR A 85 2.04 8.78 -2.63
N ASN A 86 1.01 8.89 -1.80
CA ASN A 86 0.67 10.13 -1.08
C ASN A 86 1.80 10.56 -0.14
N LYS A 87 2.43 9.62 0.58
CA LYS A 87 3.57 9.93 1.46
C LYS A 87 4.78 10.42 0.66
N ILE A 88 5.09 9.77 -0.46
CA ILE A 88 6.19 10.17 -1.35
C ILE A 88 5.92 11.58 -1.91
N ASN A 89 4.73 11.83 -2.42
CA ASN A 89 4.36 13.14 -2.98
C ASN A 89 4.44 14.24 -1.92
N SER A 90 3.92 13.99 -0.71
CA SER A 90 4.01 14.95 0.40
C SER A 90 5.45 15.24 0.82
N TYR A 91 6.32 14.23 0.80
CA TYR A 91 7.74 14.39 1.08
C TYR A 91 8.42 15.24 -0.01
N MET A 92 8.15 14.93 -1.27
CA MET A 92 8.71 15.68 -2.42
C MET A 92 8.23 17.14 -2.42
N GLU A 93 6.96 17.39 -2.12
CA GLU A 93 6.40 18.73 -2.01
C GLU A 93 7.07 19.53 -0.89
N LYS A 94 7.23 18.93 0.29
CA LYS A 94 7.95 19.58 1.41
C LYS A 94 9.40 19.90 1.03
N LYS A 95 10.07 18.99 0.33
CA LYS A 95 11.45 19.21 -0.16
C LYS A 95 11.48 20.36 -1.16
N LYS A 96 10.57 20.38 -2.14
CA LYS A 96 10.46 21.44 -3.15
C LYS A 96 10.17 22.80 -2.53
N ASN A 97 9.34 22.85 -1.48
CA ASN A 97 8.98 24.06 -0.76
C ASN A 97 10.02 24.49 0.29
N GLY A 98 11.18 23.83 0.37
CA GLY A 98 12.26 24.20 1.27
C GLY A 98 12.03 23.88 2.77
N PHE A 99 11.04 23.06 3.13
CA PHE A 99 10.74 22.75 4.53
C PHE A 99 11.87 21.98 5.26
N PHE A 100 12.78 21.37 4.52
CA PHE A 100 13.92 20.65 5.10
C PHE A 100 15.18 21.53 5.25
N GLY A 101 15.06 22.83 4.92
CA GLY A 101 16.18 23.73 4.94
C GLY A 101 17.13 23.54 3.75
N THR A 102 18.28 24.16 3.83
CA THR A 102 19.39 24.04 2.88
C THR A 102 20.65 23.62 3.62
N ASP A 103 21.54 22.90 2.95
CA ASP A 103 22.86 22.56 3.49
C ASP A 103 23.86 23.72 3.35
N PHE A 104 23.38 24.93 2.97
CA PHE A 104 24.21 26.10 2.86
C PHE A 104 24.56 26.65 4.24
N GLU A 105 25.82 26.70 4.57
CA GLU A 105 26.37 27.36 5.76
C GLU A 105 26.92 28.74 5.37
N ASN A 106 26.81 29.71 6.29
CA ASN A 106 27.34 31.07 6.11
C ASN A 106 26.85 31.79 4.82
N HIS A 107 25.54 31.68 4.55
CA HIS A 107 24.94 32.30 3.38
C HIS A 107 24.11 33.54 3.75
N TYR A 108 23.96 34.45 2.81
CA TYR A 108 23.09 35.61 2.92
C TYR A 108 21.75 35.31 2.22
N ILE A 109 20.64 35.71 2.86
CA ILE A 109 19.31 35.60 2.27
C ILE A 109 18.82 36.99 1.91
N ILE A 110 18.65 37.25 0.63
CA ILE A 110 18.09 38.51 0.11
C ILE A 110 16.62 38.26 -0.22
N ILE A 111 15.71 38.95 0.50
CA ILE A 111 14.26 38.82 0.26
C ILE A 111 13.81 40.01 -0.56
N GLY A 112 13.40 39.74 -1.79
CA GLY A 112 12.92 40.72 -2.77
C GLY A 112 13.81 40.77 -4.01
N TYR A 113 13.22 41.11 -5.14
CA TYR A 113 13.92 41.24 -6.42
C TYR A 113 13.73 42.65 -6.94
N ASN A 114 14.67 43.52 -6.60
CA ASN A 114 14.72 44.90 -7.09
C ASN A 114 16.20 45.30 -7.35
N ASP A 115 16.41 46.46 -7.97
CA ASP A 115 17.76 46.94 -8.33
C ASP A 115 18.68 47.08 -7.11
N PHE A 116 18.13 47.44 -5.95
CA PHE A 116 18.88 47.52 -4.69
C PHE A 116 19.36 46.14 -4.22
N ALA A 117 18.49 45.13 -4.26
CA ALA A 117 18.86 43.75 -3.90
C ALA A 117 19.96 43.20 -4.82
N LEU A 118 19.91 43.50 -6.12
CA LEU A 118 20.95 43.14 -7.07
C LEU A 118 22.28 43.83 -6.80
N GLN A 119 22.23 45.12 -6.39
CA GLN A 119 23.42 45.88 -6.06
C GLN A 119 24.12 45.38 -4.82
N VAL A 120 23.35 45.12 -3.75
CA VAL A 120 23.84 44.49 -2.50
C VAL A 120 24.43 43.10 -2.76
N GLY A 121 23.77 42.30 -3.57
CA GLY A 121 24.28 40.97 -3.96
C GLY A 121 25.63 41.01 -4.67
N LYS A 122 25.90 42.05 -5.46
CA LYS A 122 27.20 42.25 -6.13
C LYS A 122 28.30 42.71 -5.19
N GLU A 123 27.97 43.38 -4.09
CA GLU A 123 28.96 43.85 -3.12
C GLU A 123 29.36 42.81 -2.07
N ILE A 124 28.52 41.75 -1.89
CA ILE A 124 28.74 40.68 -0.91
C ILE A 124 29.56 39.53 -1.50
N ILE A 125 29.54 39.35 -2.82
CA ILE A 125 30.32 38.35 -3.56
C ILE A 125 31.67 38.93 -3.98
#